data_110cadb903748d649472f285e50ee885
#
_entry.id   110cadb903748d649472f285e50ee885
#
_cell.length_a   1.000
_cell.length_b   1.000
_cell.length_c   1.000
_cell.angle_alpha   90.00
_cell.angle_beta   90.00
_cell.angle_gamma   90.00
#
_symmetry.space_group_name_H-M   'P 1'
#
loop_
_entity.id
_entity.type
_entity.pdbx_description
1 polymer ?
#
loop_
_entity_poly.entity_id
_entity_poly.type
_entity_poly.pdbx_seq_one_letter_code
_entity_poly.pdbx_strand_id
1 'polypeptide(L)'
;MAAAKYTKTFMPIDKVKEKEFLSRPMGCKAVGFSLVRYKPGDGAAYVHRHKVQEEVFITLKGTGSIILDGKRIAMPEGTIIRVGPTVYRALGNDSAKDVIYMILGAVPPKKFPLGGRTLLGDGIPNRKKVPRWKKR
;
A
#
# COMPACT_ATOMS: atom_id res chain seq x y z
N MET A 1 20.93 2.40 -20.59
CA MET A 1 21.43 2.05 -19.26
C MET A 1 20.56 0.98 -18.61
N ALA A 2 21.16 0.04 -17.95
CA ALA A 2 20.42 -0.94 -17.19
C ALA A 2 19.72 -0.27 -15.99
N ALA A 3 18.51 -0.71 -15.68
CA ALA A 3 17.79 -0.26 -14.49
C ALA A 3 18.53 -0.70 -13.23
N ALA A 4 18.47 0.09 -12.18
CA ALA A 4 19.02 -0.28 -10.89
C ALA A 4 18.32 -1.54 -10.35
N LYS A 5 19.10 -2.43 -9.73
CA LYS A 5 18.57 -3.66 -9.14
C LYS A 5 17.72 -3.40 -7.90
N TYR A 6 17.97 -2.30 -7.23
CA TYR A 6 17.17 -1.84 -6.09
C TYR A 6 17.21 -0.32 -6.01
N THR A 7 16.22 0.24 -5.36
CA THR A 7 16.12 1.68 -5.13
C THR A 7 15.80 1.93 -3.67
N LYS A 8 16.15 3.11 -3.21
CA LYS A 8 15.90 3.54 -1.83
C LYS A 8 15.37 4.97 -1.84
N THR A 9 14.34 5.23 -1.06
CA THR A 9 13.89 6.58 -0.76
C THR A 9 13.69 6.73 0.74
N PHE A 10 13.51 7.95 1.19
CA PHE A 10 13.26 8.26 2.58
C PHE A 10 12.08 9.21 2.68
N MET A 11 10.99 8.74 3.25
CA MET A 11 9.76 9.51 3.40
C MET A 11 9.20 9.31 4.80
N PRO A 12 9.66 10.11 5.78
CA PRO A 12 9.06 10.07 7.13
C PRO A 12 7.57 10.34 7.06
N ILE A 13 6.80 9.64 7.87
CA ILE A 13 5.33 9.75 7.84
C ILE A 13 4.89 11.22 7.98
N ASP A 14 5.50 11.98 8.88
CA ASP A 14 5.15 13.38 9.12
C ASP A 14 5.49 14.31 7.94
N LYS A 15 6.29 13.84 6.98
CA LYS A 15 6.68 14.60 5.78
C LYS A 15 5.80 14.35 4.57
N VAL A 16 4.88 13.41 4.65
CA VAL A 16 3.90 13.18 3.58
C VAL A 16 3.00 14.42 3.49
N LYS A 17 3.01 15.11 2.34
CA LYS A 17 2.28 16.38 2.18
C LYS A 17 0.83 16.16 1.74
N GLU A 18 0.65 15.50 0.59
CA GLU A 18 -0.67 15.21 0.04
C GLU A 18 -0.67 13.78 -0.50
N LYS A 19 -0.41 13.62 -1.79
CA LYS A 19 -0.32 12.31 -2.44
C LYS A 19 1.07 12.10 -2.98
N GLU A 20 1.74 11.08 -2.48
CA GLU A 20 3.08 10.72 -2.91
C GLU A 20 3.00 9.39 -3.66
N PHE A 21 2.92 9.45 -4.99
CA PHE A 21 2.90 8.26 -5.85
C PHE A 21 4.34 7.78 -6.03
N LEU A 22 4.72 6.69 -5.34
CA LEU A 22 6.10 6.28 -5.20
C LEU A 22 6.53 5.15 -6.15
N SER A 23 5.59 4.43 -6.76
CA SER A 23 5.91 3.29 -7.62
C SER A 23 6.82 3.67 -8.78
N ARG A 24 6.45 4.68 -9.55
CA ARG A 24 7.21 5.10 -10.73
C ARG A 24 8.57 5.69 -10.36
N PRO A 25 8.67 6.66 -9.45
CA PRO A 25 9.98 7.19 -9.04
C PRO A 25 10.92 6.12 -8.50
N MET A 26 10.39 5.09 -7.86
CA MET A 26 11.20 3.99 -7.34
C MET A 26 11.50 2.91 -8.37
N GLY A 27 10.89 2.97 -9.54
CA GLY A 27 11.08 1.97 -10.57
C GLY A 27 10.36 0.65 -10.32
N CYS A 28 9.28 0.66 -9.54
CA CYS A 28 8.48 -0.54 -9.31
C CYS A 28 7.80 -0.98 -10.60
N LYS A 29 7.78 -2.28 -10.85
CA LYS A 29 7.14 -2.87 -12.03
C LYS A 29 5.89 -3.67 -11.70
N ALA A 30 5.78 -4.17 -10.50
CA ALA A 30 4.68 -5.04 -10.09
C ALA A 30 3.81 -4.44 -9.00
N VAL A 31 4.38 -3.60 -8.15
CA VAL A 31 3.66 -3.06 -6.99
C VAL A 31 3.32 -1.59 -7.25
N GLY A 32 2.03 -1.26 -7.25
CA GLY A 32 1.56 0.11 -7.17
C GLY A 32 1.54 0.54 -5.71
N PHE A 33 2.19 1.66 -5.39
CA PHE A 33 2.19 2.06 -4.00
C PHE A 33 2.29 3.58 -3.84
N SER A 34 1.56 4.10 -2.85
CA SER A 34 1.51 5.54 -2.57
C SER A 34 1.33 5.79 -1.08
N LEU A 35 1.75 6.96 -0.65
CA LEU A 35 1.45 7.51 0.66
C LEU A 35 0.55 8.73 0.47
N VAL A 36 -0.49 8.84 1.29
CA VAL A 36 -1.50 9.87 1.14
C VAL A 36 -1.78 10.51 2.49
N ARG A 37 -1.78 11.84 2.52
CA ARG A 37 -2.29 12.62 3.65
C ARG A 37 -3.62 13.24 3.26
N TYR A 38 -4.64 13.00 4.07
CA TYR A 38 -5.92 13.69 3.95
C TYR A 38 -6.15 14.56 5.17
N LYS A 39 -6.42 15.83 4.92
CA LYS A 39 -6.90 16.77 5.94
C LYS A 39 -8.35 16.45 6.30
N PRO A 40 -8.86 16.98 7.44
CA PRO A 40 -10.27 16.81 7.77
C PRO A 40 -11.19 17.22 6.62
N GLY A 41 -12.12 16.35 6.27
CA GLY A 41 -13.08 16.57 5.19
C GLY A 41 -12.57 16.26 3.78
N ASP A 42 -11.31 15.86 3.63
CA ASP A 42 -10.71 15.53 2.33
C ASP A 42 -10.84 14.03 2.03
N GLY A 43 -10.65 13.66 0.78
CA GLY A 43 -10.72 12.28 0.35
C GLY A 43 -11.07 12.15 -1.12
N ALA A 44 -11.44 10.94 -1.54
CA ALA A 44 -11.84 10.66 -2.91
C ALA A 44 -13.11 11.42 -3.29
N ALA A 45 -13.10 12.01 -4.48
CA ALA A 45 -14.25 12.79 -4.97
C ALA A 45 -15.41 11.89 -5.42
N TYR A 46 -15.15 10.62 -5.72
CA TYR A 46 -16.14 9.66 -6.17
C TYR A 46 -15.70 8.23 -5.83
N VAL A 47 -16.63 7.31 -5.82
CA VAL A 47 -16.31 5.88 -5.64
C VAL A 47 -15.78 5.32 -6.97
N HIS A 48 -14.87 4.35 -6.88
CA HIS A 48 -14.39 3.62 -8.06
C HIS A 48 -14.12 2.16 -7.72
N ARG A 49 -13.99 1.35 -8.75
CA ARG A 49 -13.59 -0.06 -8.65
C ARG A 49 -12.55 -0.36 -9.71
N HIS A 50 -11.94 -1.51 -9.60
CA HIS A 50 -10.95 -1.98 -10.58
C HIS A 50 -11.45 -3.22 -11.32
N LYS A 51 -10.86 -3.49 -12.47
CA LYS A 51 -11.17 -4.72 -13.22
C LYS A 51 -10.42 -5.92 -12.66
N VAL A 52 -9.13 -5.74 -12.32
CA VAL A 52 -8.26 -6.85 -11.91
C VAL A 52 -7.40 -6.53 -10.68
N GLN A 53 -7.12 -5.26 -10.42
CA GLN A 53 -6.21 -4.87 -9.34
C GLN A 53 -6.85 -5.07 -7.98
N GLU A 54 -6.12 -5.73 -7.10
CA GLU A 54 -6.41 -5.80 -5.67
C GLU A 54 -5.66 -4.66 -4.96
N GLU A 55 -6.25 -4.08 -3.94
CA GLU A 55 -5.61 -3.02 -3.16
C GLU A 55 -5.60 -3.36 -1.67
N VAL A 56 -4.57 -2.87 -0.98
CA VAL A 56 -4.48 -2.91 0.48
C VAL A 56 -4.32 -1.48 0.97
N PHE A 57 -5.17 -1.08 1.89
CA PHE A 57 -5.17 0.23 2.52
C PHE A 57 -4.72 0.09 3.97
N ILE A 58 -3.75 0.89 4.37
CA ILE A 58 -3.18 0.83 5.72
C ILE A 58 -3.22 2.23 6.33
N THR A 59 -3.81 2.37 7.52
CA THR A 59 -3.78 3.64 8.25
C THR A 59 -2.48 3.71 9.05
N LEU A 60 -1.57 4.59 8.64
CA LEU A 60 -0.28 4.78 9.30
C LEU A 60 -0.36 5.73 10.47
N LYS A 61 -1.23 6.75 10.39
CA LYS A 61 -1.38 7.76 11.44
C LYS A 61 -2.79 8.36 11.39
N GLY A 62 -3.36 8.59 12.55
CA GLY A 62 -4.68 9.20 12.68
C GLY A 62 -5.81 8.18 12.51
N THR A 63 -7.02 8.70 12.41
CA THR A 63 -8.23 7.88 12.22
C THR A 63 -8.98 8.39 11.00
N GLY A 64 -9.03 7.57 9.98
CA GLY A 64 -9.79 7.88 8.77
C GLY A 64 -10.99 6.97 8.59
N SER A 65 -11.45 6.87 7.36
CA SER A 65 -12.53 5.98 7.00
C SER A 65 -12.46 5.61 5.52
N ILE A 66 -13.10 4.51 5.19
CA ILE A 66 -13.28 4.07 3.81
C ILE A 66 -14.74 3.70 3.61
N ILE A 67 -15.26 3.97 2.41
CA ILE A 67 -16.60 3.52 2.02
C ILE A 67 -16.42 2.35 1.07
N LEU A 68 -17.00 1.20 1.42
CA LEU A 68 -16.92 -0.02 0.62
C LEU A 68 -18.34 -0.47 0.27
N ASP A 69 -18.69 -0.40 -1.02
CA ASP A 69 -20.04 -0.71 -1.52
C ASP A 69 -21.12 -0.01 -0.68
N GLY A 70 -20.93 1.30 -0.45
CA GLY A 70 -21.85 2.14 0.29
C GLY A 70 -21.77 2.06 1.81
N LYS A 71 -20.95 1.15 2.36
CA LYS A 71 -20.80 1.00 3.82
C LYS A 71 -19.57 1.73 4.32
N ARG A 72 -19.75 2.64 5.28
CA ARG A 72 -18.63 3.31 5.92
C ARG A 72 -17.96 2.40 6.94
N ILE A 73 -16.63 2.32 6.87
CA ILE A 73 -15.81 1.55 7.81
C ILE A 73 -14.77 2.50 8.41
N ALA A 74 -14.75 2.60 9.73
CA ALA A 74 -13.74 3.39 10.42
C ALA A 74 -12.36 2.74 10.27
N MET A 75 -11.34 3.58 10.08
CA MET A 75 -9.97 3.13 9.89
C MET A 75 -9.04 3.84 10.88
N PRO A 76 -9.10 3.49 12.18
CA PRO A 76 -8.12 4.00 13.13
C PRO A 76 -6.71 3.54 12.79
N GLU A 77 -5.72 4.19 13.38
CA GLU A 77 -4.31 3.86 13.20
C GLU A 77 -4.07 2.35 13.38
N GLY A 78 -3.34 1.75 12.45
CA GLY A 78 -3.09 0.32 12.44
C GLY A 78 -4.12 -0.53 11.68
N THR A 79 -5.20 0.06 11.19
CA THR A 79 -6.16 -0.67 10.37
C THR A 79 -5.55 -1.05 9.03
N ILE A 80 -5.75 -2.30 8.63
CA ILE A 80 -5.30 -2.85 7.35
C ILE A 80 -6.51 -3.49 6.68
N ILE A 81 -6.86 -3.02 5.50
CA ILE A 81 -8.01 -3.54 4.74
C ILE A 81 -7.58 -3.94 3.35
N ARG A 82 -7.87 -5.19 2.98
CA ARG A 82 -7.76 -5.65 1.59
C ARG A 82 -9.08 -5.42 0.88
N VAL A 83 -9.02 -4.85 -0.30
CA VAL A 83 -10.20 -4.59 -1.13
C VAL A 83 -10.05 -5.29 -2.46
N GLY A 84 -10.96 -6.21 -2.77
CA GLY A 84 -11.01 -6.90 -4.05
C GLY A 84 -11.35 -5.95 -5.19
N PRO A 85 -11.04 -6.34 -6.45
CA PRO A 85 -11.16 -5.40 -7.58
C PRO A 85 -12.56 -4.82 -7.77
N THR A 86 -13.60 -5.64 -7.67
CA THR A 86 -14.96 -5.24 -8.04
C THR A 86 -15.70 -4.45 -6.96
N VAL A 87 -15.13 -4.29 -5.78
CA VAL A 87 -15.75 -3.51 -4.69
C VAL A 87 -15.59 -2.02 -4.99
N TYR A 88 -16.68 -1.27 -4.99
CA TYR A 88 -16.63 0.18 -5.08
C TYR A 88 -16.06 0.76 -3.80
N ARG A 89 -15.06 1.63 -3.91
CA ARG A 89 -14.35 2.20 -2.76
C ARG A 89 -14.16 3.69 -2.87
N ALA A 90 -14.13 4.33 -1.72
CA ALA A 90 -13.70 5.72 -1.57
C ALA A 90 -12.99 5.86 -0.22
N LEU A 91 -11.72 6.26 -0.26
CA LEU A 91 -10.91 6.49 0.93
C LEU A 91 -11.00 7.97 1.30
N GLY A 92 -11.08 8.29 2.58
CA GLY A 92 -11.17 9.68 2.99
C GLY A 92 -10.90 9.91 4.47
N ASN A 93 -11.22 11.11 4.90
CA ASN A 93 -11.03 11.55 6.27
C ASN A 93 -12.20 12.41 6.72
N ASP A 94 -13.11 11.86 7.49
CA ASP A 94 -14.20 12.59 8.12
C ASP A 94 -13.95 12.86 9.61
N SER A 95 -12.69 12.73 10.06
CA SER A 95 -12.29 13.06 11.42
C SER A 95 -11.84 14.53 11.53
N ALA A 96 -11.48 14.95 12.75
CA ALA A 96 -11.06 16.33 13.03
C ALA A 96 -9.56 16.56 12.86
N LYS A 97 -8.77 15.51 12.57
CA LYS A 97 -7.32 15.60 12.43
C LYS A 97 -6.87 14.97 11.13
N ASP A 98 -5.65 15.28 10.69
CA ASP A 98 -5.05 14.64 9.50
C ASP A 98 -4.94 13.14 9.66
N VAL A 99 -5.08 12.42 8.56
CA VAL A 99 -4.85 10.98 8.49
C VAL A 99 -3.82 10.70 7.39
N ILE A 100 -2.96 9.70 7.63
CA ILE A 100 -1.97 9.26 6.64
C ILE A 100 -2.18 7.79 6.36
N TYR A 101 -2.30 7.47 5.08
CA TYR A 101 -2.49 6.11 4.59
C TYR A 101 -1.33 5.67 3.72
N MET A 102 -1.09 4.36 3.72
CA MET A 102 -0.33 3.69 2.67
C MET A 102 -1.30 2.88 1.83
N ILE A 103 -1.19 2.98 0.52
CA ILE A 103 -2.02 2.25 -0.43
C ILE A 103 -1.12 1.40 -1.30
N LEU A 104 -1.40 0.11 -1.34
CA LEU A 104 -0.68 -0.87 -2.15
C LEU A 104 -1.66 -1.48 -3.14
N GLY A 105 -1.20 -1.66 -4.39
CA GLY A 105 -2.01 -2.30 -5.41
C GLY A 105 -1.17 -3.24 -6.26
N ALA A 106 -1.75 -4.38 -6.63
CA ALA A 106 -1.11 -5.36 -7.48
C ALA A 106 -2.16 -6.24 -8.14
N VAL A 107 -1.75 -6.94 -9.19
CA VAL A 107 -2.61 -7.91 -9.85
C VAL A 107 -2.22 -9.33 -9.41
N PRO A 108 -3.16 -10.29 -9.40
CA PRO A 108 -2.83 -11.68 -9.04
C PRO A 108 -1.75 -12.26 -9.94
N PRO A 109 -0.78 -12.99 -9.38
CA PRO A 109 0.21 -13.67 -10.19
C PRO A 109 -0.43 -14.82 -10.95
N LYS A 110 -0.06 -14.98 -12.22
CA LYS A 110 -0.59 -16.07 -13.06
C LYS A 110 0.15 -17.38 -12.87
N LYS A 111 1.45 -17.31 -12.62
CA LYS A 111 2.36 -18.46 -12.70
C LYS A 111 2.74 -19.03 -11.33
N PHE A 112 2.90 -18.18 -10.34
CA PHE A 112 3.27 -18.58 -8.99
C PHE A 112 2.16 -18.14 -8.04
N PRO A 113 1.32 -19.05 -7.57
CA PRO A 113 0.24 -18.69 -6.65
C PRO A 113 0.82 -18.20 -5.32
N LEU A 114 0.03 -17.42 -4.60
CA LEU A 114 0.41 -16.96 -3.27
C LEU A 114 0.68 -18.17 -2.36
N GLY A 115 1.85 -18.16 -1.74
CA GLY A 115 2.21 -19.19 -0.76
C GLY A 115 2.80 -18.54 0.47
N GLY A 116 2.42 -19.01 1.62
CA GLY A 116 2.99 -18.72 2.93
C GLY A 116 3.67 -17.36 3.08
N ARG A 117 4.98 -17.39 3.27
CA ARG A 117 5.79 -16.20 3.60
C ARG A 117 6.12 -15.32 2.39
N THR A 118 6.07 -15.87 1.20
CA THR A 118 6.45 -15.14 -0.01
C THR A 118 5.26 -15.02 -0.96
N LEU A 119 5.23 -13.94 -1.69
CA LEU A 119 4.12 -13.65 -2.61
C LEU A 119 3.98 -14.72 -3.68
N LEU A 120 5.09 -15.16 -4.27
CA LEU A 120 5.10 -16.09 -5.40
C LEU A 120 5.70 -17.45 -5.08
N GLY A 121 6.31 -17.61 -3.93
CA GLY A 121 7.03 -18.84 -3.58
C GLY A 121 8.30 -19.06 -4.41
N ASP A 122 8.86 -17.99 -4.96
CA ASP A 122 10.03 -18.04 -5.86
C ASP A 122 11.35 -17.72 -5.14
N GLY A 123 11.35 -17.68 -3.83
CA GLY A 123 12.54 -17.35 -3.04
C GLY A 123 13.65 -18.39 -3.24
N ILE A 124 14.86 -17.91 -3.45
CA ILE A 124 16.06 -18.74 -3.61
C ILE A 124 17.04 -18.40 -2.49
N PRO A 125 17.17 -19.25 -1.46
CA PRO A 125 18.09 -18.97 -0.36
C PRO A 125 19.53 -19.22 -0.75
N ASN A 126 20.44 -18.42 -0.21
CA ASN A 126 21.86 -18.70 -0.24
C ASN A 126 22.32 -18.96 1.19
N ARG A 127 22.34 -20.23 1.60
CA ARG A 127 22.62 -20.64 2.97
C ARG A 127 24.08 -20.49 3.36
N LYS A 128 24.96 -20.26 2.37
CA LYS A 128 26.39 -20.02 2.61
C LYS A 128 26.66 -18.58 3.05
N LYS A 129 25.76 -17.66 2.76
CA LYS A 129 25.90 -16.26 3.15
C LYS A 129 24.98 -15.95 4.33
N VAL A 130 25.59 -15.70 5.48
CA VAL A 130 24.88 -15.40 6.72
C VAL A 130 24.92 -13.90 6.97
N PRO A 131 23.75 -13.24 7.17
CA PRO A 131 23.73 -11.81 7.44
C PRO A 131 24.45 -11.48 8.77
N ARG A 132 25.05 -10.29 8.82
CA ARG A 132 25.89 -9.88 9.95
C ARG A 132 25.20 -9.97 11.33
N TRP A 133 23.90 -9.75 11.37
CA TRP A 133 23.13 -9.83 12.64
C TRP A 133 22.91 -11.27 13.12
N LYS A 134 23.25 -12.28 12.33
CA LYS A 134 23.22 -13.70 12.72
C LYS A 134 24.60 -14.27 13.03
N LYS A 135 25.67 -13.51 12.78
CA LYS A 135 27.03 -13.92 13.13
C LYS A 135 27.23 -13.73 14.61
N ARG A 136 27.84 -14.72 15.24
CA ARG A 136 28.24 -14.68 16.64
C ARG A 136 29.70 -14.34 16.79
#